data_129610770977f4146a293297218f4161
#
_entry.id   129610770977f4146a293297218f4161
#
_cell.length_a   1.000
_cell.length_b   1.000
_cell.length_c   1.000
_cell.angle_alpha   90.00
_cell.angle_beta   90.00
_cell.angle_gamma   90.00
#
_symmetry.space_group_name_H-M   'P 1'
#
loop_
_entity.id
_entity.type
_entity.pdbx_description
1 polymer ?
#
loop_
_entity_poly.entity_id
_entity_poly.type
_entity_poly.pdbx_seq_one_letter_code
_entity_poly.pdbx_strand_id
1 'polypeptide(L)'
;QKQQEIADAKAAAERAERIAKQNAAAANVATSAPSTSSQSEETQSAPSSSSKGQSIVNTAMQYLGVPYVWGGTSPSGFDCSGLVQYVCSKNGISVSRVAADQRNNGTYVSRDNLQPGDLVFFGKGGNIHHVGIYVGNGNMIHAPQTGDVVKISSINTEYRISQYAGAVRVY
;
A
#
# COMPACT_ATOMS: atom_id res chain seq x y z
N GLN A 1 -12.59 -13.70 -23.13
CA GLN A 1 -12.25 -12.62 -22.18
C GLN A 1 -11.89 -13.16 -20.77
N LYS A 2 -12.58 -14.16 -20.24
CA LYS A 2 -12.26 -14.74 -18.91
C LYS A 2 -10.90 -15.47 -18.84
N GLN A 3 -10.42 -16.04 -19.94
CA GLN A 3 -9.13 -16.73 -19.99
C GLN A 3 -7.93 -15.78 -20.01
N GLN A 4 -8.11 -14.58 -20.56
CA GLN A 4 -7.09 -13.51 -20.54
C GLN A 4 -6.89 -12.95 -19.13
N GLU A 5 -7.98 -12.74 -18.39
CA GLU A 5 -7.95 -12.25 -17.02
C GLU A 5 -7.27 -13.24 -16.05
N ILE A 6 -7.48 -14.54 -16.23
CA ILE A 6 -6.84 -15.59 -15.43
C ILE A 6 -5.34 -15.67 -15.74
N ALA A 7 -4.95 -15.47 -16.99
CA ALA A 7 -3.54 -15.44 -17.41
C ALA A 7 -2.80 -14.21 -16.84
N ASP A 8 -3.44 -13.05 -16.84
CA ASP A 8 -2.86 -11.81 -16.30
C ASP A 8 -2.76 -11.86 -14.77
N ALA A 9 -3.73 -12.42 -14.08
CA ALA A 9 -3.69 -12.64 -12.63
C ALA A 9 -2.58 -13.61 -12.23
N LYS A 10 -2.37 -14.67 -13.03
CA LYS A 10 -1.30 -15.67 -12.81
C LYS A 10 0.09 -15.07 -13.06
N ALA A 11 0.25 -14.26 -14.10
CA ALA A 11 1.49 -13.55 -14.39
C ALA A 11 1.84 -12.50 -13.33
N ALA A 12 0.84 -11.82 -12.76
CA ALA A 12 1.03 -10.87 -11.66
C ALA A 12 1.45 -11.59 -10.36
N ALA A 13 0.88 -12.76 -10.08
CA ALA A 13 1.25 -13.58 -8.92
C ALA A 13 2.69 -14.11 -9.03
N GLU A 14 3.10 -14.57 -10.22
CA GLU A 14 4.48 -15.04 -10.47
C GLU A 14 5.50 -13.90 -10.38
N ARG A 15 5.15 -12.68 -10.82
CA ARG A 15 6.01 -11.49 -10.64
C ARG A 15 6.16 -11.09 -9.19
N ALA A 16 5.09 -11.13 -8.41
CA ALA A 16 5.11 -10.84 -6.98
C ALA A 16 6.00 -11.85 -6.22
N GLU A 17 5.93 -13.12 -6.59
CA GLU A 17 6.76 -14.19 -6.01
C GLU A 17 8.25 -14.04 -6.34
N ARG A 18 8.58 -13.62 -7.56
CA ARG A 18 9.95 -13.31 -7.97
C ARG A 18 10.54 -12.11 -7.22
N ILE A 19 9.75 -11.07 -7.02
CA ILE A 19 10.16 -9.86 -6.27
C ILE A 19 10.36 -10.20 -4.79
N ALA A 20 9.48 -11.01 -4.21
CA ALA A 20 9.62 -11.48 -2.83
C ALA A 20 10.88 -12.34 -2.63
N LYS A 21 11.21 -13.22 -3.59
CA LYS A 21 12.44 -14.02 -3.57
C LYS A 21 13.70 -13.20 -3.78
N GLN A 22 13.66 -12.16 -4.62
CA GLN A 22 14.79 -11.25 -4.83
C GLN A 22 15.09 -10.39 -3.59
N ASN A 23 14.06 -9.93 -2.90
CA ASN A 23 14.21 -9.16 -1.65
C ASN A 23 14.69 -10.03 -0.48
N ALA A 24 14.29 -11.29 -0.41
CA ALA A 24 14.78 -12.26 0.57
C ALA A 24 16.27 -12.64 0.34
N ALA A 25 16.71 -12.70 -0.92
CA ALA A 25 18.11 -12.96 -1.27
C ALA A 25 19.03 -11.75 -0.97
N ALA A 26 18.52 -10.51 -1.09
CA ALA A 26 19.26 -9.29 -0.77
C ALA A 26 19.45 -9.07 0.75
N ALA A 27 18.59 -9.64 1.59
CA ALA A 27 18.71 -9.57 3.05
C ALA A 27 19.76 -10.52 3.63
N ASN A 28 20.28 -11.46 2.86
CA ASN A 28 21.19 -12.53 3.32
C ASN A 28 22.67 -12.28 2.99
N VAL A 29 23.05 -11.11 2.49
CA VAL A 29 24.45 -10.78 2.11
C VAL A 29 25.11 -9.83 3.12
N ALA A 30 24.53 -9.59 4.28
CA ALA A 30 25.08 -8.73 5.32
C ALA A 30 25.54 -9.50 6.57
N THR A 31 26.39 -10.53 6.39
CA THR A 31 27.15 -11.13 7.49
C THR A 31 28.53 -11.52 7.01
N SER A 32 29.43 -10.55 6.99
CA SER A 32 30.86 -10.68 7.36
C SER A 32 31.57 -9.35 7.16
N ALA A 33 31.82 -8.65 8.24
CA ALA A 33 32.97 -7.76 8.36
C ALA A 33 33.45 -7.75 9.80
N PRO A 34 34.75 -7.94 10.05
CA PRO A 34 35.29 -7.88 11.38
C PRO A 34 35.54 -6.46 11.85
N SER A 35 35.43 -6.31 13.15
CA SER A 35 35.64 -5.15 14.01
C SER A 35 36.85 -4.29 13.68
N THR A 36 36.70 -2.96 13.79
CA THR A 36 37.57 -2.14 14.62
C THR A 36 36.90 -0.82 15.00
N SER A 37 36.99 -0.51 16.26
CA SER A 37 36.41 0.59 17.02
C SER A 37 36.70 2.00 16.51
N SER A 38 35.69 2.88 16.56
CA SER A 38 35.83 4.22 17.17
C SER A 38 34.46 4.80 17.44
N GLN A 39 34.24 5.20 18.67
CA GLN A 39 33.07 5.87 19.19
C GLN A 39 32.87 7.25 18.53
N SER A 40 31.70 7.52 18.14
CA SER A 40 31.15 8.88 18.14
C SER A 40 29.62 8.80 18.27
N GLU A 41 29.10 9.55 19.18
CA GLU A 41 27.79 9.64 19.74
C GLU A 41 26.64 9.59 18.75
N GLU A 42 25.71 8.77 19.13
CA GLU A 42 24.43 8.53 18.54
C GLU A 42 23.44 9.64 18.80
N THR A 43 22.96 10.25 17.74
CA THR A 43 21.63 10.83 17.75
C THR A 43 20.68 9.76 17.20
N GLN A 44 19.88 9.16 18.05
CA GLN A 44 18.75 8.32 17.65
C GLN A 44 17.81 9.16 16.81
N SER A 45 17.99 9.08 15.50
CA SER A 45 16.98 9.56 14.54
C SER A 45 15.79 8.63 14.62
N ALA A 46 14.62 9.16 15.00
CA ALA A 46 13.35 8.49 14.79
C ALA A 46 13.28 7.97 13.35
N PRO A 47 12.70 6.78 13.08
CA PRO A 47 12.61 6.24 11.74
C PRO A 47 11.95 7.28 10.82
N SER A 48 12.68 7.67 9.78
CA SER A 48 12.21 8.68 8.83
C SER A 48 10.85 8.28 8.28
N SER A 49 9.97 9.24 8.07
CA SER A 49 8.62 9.02 7.50
C SER A 49 8.65 8.12 6.26
N SER A 50 9.70 8.19 5.45
CA SER A 50 9.91 7.34 4.28
C SER A 50 10.07 5.85 4.61
N SER A 51 10.67 5.48 5.75
CA SER A 51 10.84 4.08 6.15
C SER A 51 9.51 3.46 6.62
N LYS A 52 8.67 4.22 7.31
CA LYS A 52 7.33 3.77 7.71
C LYS A 52 6.40 3.62 6.51
N GLY A 53 6.42 4.57 5.60
CA GLY A 53 5.67 4.49 4.35
C GLY A 53 6.04 3.26 3.53
N GLN A 54 7.33 2.98 3.40
CA GLN A 54 7.81 1.79 2.70
C GLN A 54 7.38 0.49 3.42
N SER A 55 7.36 0.48 4.74
CA SER A 55 6.86 -0.65 5.53
C SER A 55 5.38 -0.94 5.25
N ILE A 56 4.55 0.09 5.15
CA ILE A 56 3.14 -0.02 4.76
C ILE A 56 3.02 -0.64 3.37
N VAL A 57 3.78 -0.16 2.39
CA VAL A 57 3.81 -0.70 1.02
C VAL A 57 4.22 -2.16 1.03
N ASN A 58 5.31 -2.50 1.69
CA ASN A 58 5.81 -3.88 1.76
C ASN A 58 4.78 -4.84 2.39
N THR A 59 4.07 -4.38 3.41
CA THR A 59 2.96 -5.15 4.02
C THR A 59 1.82 -5.34 3.02
N ALA A 60 1.39 -4.28 2.33
CA ALA A 60 0.31 -4.36 1.34
C ALA A 60 0.65 -5.30 0.17
N MET A 61 1.91 -5.31 -0.27
CA MET A 61 2.38 -6.19 -1.35
C MET A 61 2.19 -7.68 -1.05
N GLN A 62 2.20 -8.09 0.21
CA GLN A 62 1.99 -9.48 0.62
C GLN A 62 0.57 -9.98 0.34
N TYR A 63 -0.37 -9.08 0.14
CA TYR A 63 -1.80 -9.39 -0.05
C TYR A 63 -2.25 -9.22 -1.50
N LEU A 64 -1.33 -9.03 -2.45
CA LEU A 64 -1.66 -9.04 -3.88
C LEU A 64 -2.32 -10.36 -4.27
N GLY A 65 -3.40 -10.30 -5.03
CA GLY A 65 -4.16 -11.47 -5.46
C GLY A 65 -5.21 -11.95 -4.46
N VAL A 66 -5.30 -11.38 -3.26
CA VAL A 66 -6.38 -11.69 -2.31
C VAL A 66 -7.72 -11.21 -2.90
N PRO A 67 -8.78 -12.05 -2.87
CA PRO A 67 -10.08 -11.69 -3.43
C PRO A 67 -10.68 -10.46 -2.75
N TYR A 68 -11.38 -9.65 -3.54
CA TYR A 68 -12.26 -8.62 -2.97
C TYR A 68 -13.48 -9.28 -2.30
N VAL A 69 -13.74 -8.91 -1.07
CA VAL A 69 -14.95 -9.31 -0.33
C VAL A 69 -15.55 -8.06 0.30
N TRP A 70 -16.81 -7.79 0.02
CA TRP A 70 -17.53 -6.68 0.64
C TRP A 70 -17.53 -6.80 2.17
N GLY A 71 -17.07 -5.75 2.85
CA GLY A 71 -16.92 -5.77 4.31
C GLY A 71 -15.71 -6.59 4.80
N GLY A 72 -14.88 -7.12 3.90
CA GLY A 72 -13.71 -7.93 4.22
C GLY A 72 -12.58 -7.13 4.89
N THR A 73 -12.00 -7.72 5.94
CA THR A 73 -10.93 -7.10 6.76
C THR A 73 -9.81 -8.08 7.09
N SER A 74 -9.72 -9.19 6.38
CA SER A 74 -8.77 -10.26 6.66
C SER A 74 -8.14 -10.80 5.38
N PRO A 75 -7.02 -11.56 5.46
CA PRO A 75 -6.38 -12.16 4.31
C PRO A 75 -7.24 -13.15 3.50
N SER A 76 -8.39 -13.55 4.00
CA SER A 76 -9.38 -14.34 3.24
C SER A 76 -10.20 -13.50 2.26
N GLY A 77 -10.19 -12.19 2.41
CA GLY A 77 -10.83 -11.23 1.54
C GLY A 77 -10.85 -9.83 2.13
N PHE A 78 -10.60 -8.83 1.30
CA PHE A 78 -10.59 -7.41 1.67
C PHE A 78 -11.56 -6.60 0.83
N ASP A 79 -12.19 -5.59 1.44
CA ASP A 79 -12.66 -4.44 0.68
C ASP A 79 -11.59 -3.32 0.67
N CYS A 80 -11.84 -2.21 -0.02
CA CYS A 80 -10.84 -1.15 -0.20
C CYS A 80 -10.32 -0.58 1.13
N SER A 81 -11.22 -0.23 2.03
CA SER A 81 -10.88 0.34 3.35
C SER A 81 -10.45 -0.72 4.36
N GLY A 82 -10.93 -1.96 4.23
CA GLY A 82 -10.52 -3.10 5.05
C GLY A 82 -9.07 -3.50 4.80
N LEU A 83 -8.62 -3.47 3.55
CA LEU A 83 -7.21 -3.67 3.21
C LEU A 83 -6.33 -2.60 3.88
N VAL A 84 -6.70 -1.34 3.73
CA VAL A 84 -5.98 -0.21 4.34
C VAL A 84 -5.93 -0.34 5.86
N GLN A 85 -7.07 -0.61 6.50
CA GLN A 85 -7.14 -0.80 7.95
C GLN A 85 -6.23 -1.94 8.42
N TYR A 86 -6.28 -3.07 7.75
CA TYR A 86 -5.47 -4.24 8.08
C TYR A 86 -3.97 -3.97 7.93
N VAL A 87 -3.56 -3.40 6.79
CA VAL A 87 -2.15 -3.08 6.50
C VAL A 87 -1.60 -2.05 7.49
N CYS A 88 -2.35 -0.98 7.78
CA CYS A 88 -1.97 0.02 8.77
C CYS A 88 -1.83 -0.60 10.17
N SER A 89 -2.78 -1.43 10.59
CA SER A 89 -2.75 -2.16 11.86
C SER A 89 -1.49 -3.03 12.01
N LYS A 90 -1.07 -3.71 10.96
CA LYS A 90 0.19 -4.47 10.94
C LYS A 90 1.44 -3.62 11.11
N ASN A 91 1.34 -2.33 10.83
CA ASN A 91 2.42 -1.35 11.01
C ASN A 91 2.25 -0.49 12.27
N GLY A 92 1.36 -0.91 13.19
CA GLY A 92 1.11 -0.20 14.44
C GLY A 92 0.32 1.10 14.30
N ILE A 93 -0.38 1.29 13.17
CA ILE A 93 -1.16 2.49 12.86
C ILE A 93 -2.64 2.14 12.90
N SER A 94 -3.40 2.91 13.69
CA SER A 94 -4.85 2.75 13.79
C SER A 94 -5.54 3.72 12.84
N VAL A 95 -6.40 3.20 11.97
CA VAL A 95 -7.25 4.00 11.07
C VAL A 95 -8.69 3.52 11.14
N SER A 96 -9.62 4.39 10.78
CA SER A 96 -11.06 4.11 10.79
C SER A 96 -11.41 2.98 9.81
N ARG A 97 -12.62 2.39 9.99
CA ARG A 97 -13.07 1.26 9.14
C ARG A 97 -13.46 1.67 7.73
N VAL A 98 -14.08 2.83 7.56
CA VAL A 98 -14.61 3.26 6.26
C VAL A 98 -13.72 4.32 5.62
N ALA A 99 -13.64 4.29 4.28
CA ALA A 99 -12.76 5.17 3.52
C ALA A 99 -12.99 6.67 3.79
N ALA A 100 -14.24 7.10 3.94
CA ALA A 100 -14.58 8.48 4.22
C ALA A 100 -13.98 8.98 5.54
N ASP A 101 -13.97 8.14 6.57
CA ASP A 101 -13.41 8.45 7.89
C ASP A 101 -11.88 8.32 7.89
N GLN A 102 -11.31 7.39 7.13
CA GLN A 102 -9.86 7.23 6.99
C GLN A 102 -9.19 8.49 6.46
N ARG A 103 -9.88 9.27 5.63
CA ARG A 103 -9.40 10.56 5.14
C ARG A 103 -9.07 11.54 6.28
N ASN A 104 -9.67 11.39 7.43
CA ASN A 104 -9.47 12.25 8.60
C ASN A 104 -8.42 11.70 9.60
N ASN A 105 -7.84 10.53 9.33
CA ASN A 105 -6.91 9.89 10.25
C ASN A 105 -5.45 10.32 10.10
N GLY A 106 -5.14 11.22 9.18
CA GLY A 106 -3.77 11.64 8.92
C GLY A 106 -3.64 13.09 8.47
N THR A 107 -2.42 13.47 8.15
CA THR A 107 -2.10 14.79 7.61
C THR A 107 -2.36 14.82 6.11
N TYR A 108 -3.05 15.85 5.64
CA TYR A 108 -3.30 16.04 4.21
C TYR A 108 -1.99 16.13 3.42
N VAL A 109 -1.97 15.46 2.28
CA VAL A 109 -0.84 15.46 1.33
C VAL A 109 -1.35 15.90 -0.03
N SER A 110 -0.71 16.90 -0.63
CA SER A 110 -1.01 17.29 -2.01
C SER A 110 -0.57 16.19 -2.98
N ARG A 111 -1.24 16.11 -4.14
CA ARG A 111 -0.94 15.10 -5.15
C ARG A 111 0.53 15.10 -5.59
N ASP A 112 1.15 16.28 -5.68
CA ASP A 112 2.55 16.44 -6.10
C ASP A 112 3.56 16.00 -5.02
N ASN A 113 3.12 15.87 -3.78
CA ASN A 113 3.93 15.45 -2.63
C ASN A 113 3.66 14.02 -2.16
N LEU A 114 2.97 13.22 -2.97
CA LEU A 114 2.69 11.82 -2.66
C LEU A 114 3.97 11.02 -2.46
N GLN A 115 3.99 10.23 -1.40
CA GLN A 115 5.06 9.30 -1.06
C GLN A 115 4.49 7.89 -0.86
N PRO A 116 5.29 6.84 -1.12
CA PRO A 116 4.87 5.47 -0.82
C PRO A 116 4.34 5.32 0.61
N GLY A 117 3.20 4.67 0.76
CA GLY A 117 2.50 4.51 2.04
C GLY A 117 1.41 5.54 2.31
N ASP A 118 1.32 6.61 1.52
CA ASP A 118 0.21 7.56 1.61
C ASP A 118 -1.11 6.91 1.18
N LEU A 119 -2.20 7.30 1.82
CA LEU A 119 -3.54 6.85 1.45
C LEU A 119 -4.13 7.81 0.43
N VAL A 120 -4.55 7.30 -0.71
CA VAL A 120 -5.19 8.07 -1.80
C VAL A 120 -6.68 7.75 -1.86
N PHE A 121 -7.49 8.79 -1.95
CA PHE A 121 -8.95 8.70 -1.87
C PHE A 121 -9.60 9.12 -3.17
N PHE A 122 -10.70 8.45 -3.49
CA PHE A 122 -11.49 8.69 -4.70
C PHE A 122 -12.96 8.83 -4.34
N GLY A 123 -13.60 9.79 -4.98
CA GLY A 123 -14.99 10.10 -4.76
C GLY A 123 -15.43 11.33 -5.56
N LYS A 124 -16.70 11.65 -5.53
CA LYS A 124 -17.25 12.81 -6.22
C LYS A 124 -18.16 13.61 -5.28
N GLY A 125 -18.05 14.94 -5.34
CA GLY A 125 -18.92 15.81 -4.53
C GLY A 125 -18.80 15.62 -3.02
N GLY A 126 -17.61 15.26 -2.53
CA GLY A 126 -17.36 15.00 -1.11
C GLY A 126 -17.70 13.59 -0.63
N ASN A 127 -18.32 12.78 -1.48
CA ASN A 127 -18.64 11.39 -1.17
C ASN A 127 -17.45 10.48 -1.53
N ILE A 128 -16.67 10.08 -0.52
CA ILE A 128 -15.54 9.17 -0.68
C ILE A 128 -16.06 7.72 -0.75
N HIS A 129 -15.82 7.05 -1.87
CA HIS A 129 -16.26 5.67 -2.09
C HIS A 129 -15.11 4.68 -2.27
N HIS A 130 -13.87 5.15 -2.37
CA HIS A 130 -12.71 4.27 -2.59
C HIS A 130 -11.44 4.84 -1.97
N VAL A 131 -10.54 3.93 -1.58
CA VAL A 131 -9.22 4.24 -1.03
C VAL A 131 -8.19 3.23 -1.52
N GLY A 132 -6.97 3.67 -1.71
CA GLY A 132 -5.81 2.82 -2.02
C GLY A 132 -4.56 3.29 -1.28
N ILE A 133 -3.52 2.48 -1.31
CA ILE A 133 -2.21 2.79 -0.74
C ILE A 133 -1.27 3.15 -1.89
N TYR A 134 -0.76 4.38 -1.89
CA TYR A 134 0.19 4.83 -2.90
C TYR A 134 1.52 4.07 -2.80
N VAL A 135 2.03 3.58 -3.92
CA VAL A 135 3.27 2.77 -3.96
C VAL A 135 4.40 3.43 -4.74
N GLY A 136 4.17 4.65 -5.21
CA GLY A 136 5.13 5.39 -6.05
C GLY A 136 4.80 5.32 -7.54
N ASN A 137 5.44 6.16 -8.32
CA ASN A 137 5.35 6.19 -9.78
C ASN A 137 3.91 6.28 -10.35
N GLY A 138 3.01 6.97 -9.63
CA GLY A 138 1.62 7.11 -10.04
C GLY A 138 0.78 5.86 -9.91
N ASN A 139 1.16 4.93 -9.03
CA ASN A 139 0.47 3.67 -8.79
C ASN A 139 -0.01 3.53 -7.34
N MET A 140 -1.06 2.73 -7.14
CA MET A 140 -1.58 2.36 -5.83
C MET A 140 -1.86 0.86 -5.76
N ILE A 141 -1.78 0.29 -4.55
CA ILE A 141 -2.37 -1.02 -4.22
C ILE A 141 -3.76 -0.77 -3.68
N HIS A 142 -4.74 -1.51 -4.16
CA HIS A 142 -6.11 -1.42 -3.69
C HIS A 142 -6.89 -2.73 -3.90
N ALA A 143 -7.99 -2.88 -3.17
CA ALA A 143 -9.02 -3.90 -3.41
C ALA A 143 -10.17 -3.22 -4.17
N PRO A 144 -10.31 -3.44 -5.49
CA PRO A 144 -11.13 -2.57 -6.33
C PRO A 144 -12.64 -2.78 -6.20
N GLN A 145 -13.12 -4.01 -6.38
CA GLN A 145 -14.55 -4.32 -6.41
C GLN A 145 -14.82 -5.82 -6.37
N THR A 146 -16.07 -6.20 -6.15
CA THR A 146 -16.52 -7.60 -6.20
C THR A 146 -16.15 -8.27 -7.53
N GLY A 147 -15.60 -9.46 -7.45
CA GLY A 147 -15.14 -10.24 -8.60
C GLY A 147 -13.70 -9.95 -9.02
N ASP A 148 -13.04 -9.03 -8.34
CA ASP A 148 -11.64 -8.68 -8.58
C ASP A 148 -10.76 -9.06 -7.36
N VAL A 149 -9.47 -8.77 -7.46
CA VAL A 149 -8.48 -9.08 -6.41
C VAL A 149 -7.70 -7.82 -6.03
N VAL A 150 -7.01 -7.87 -4.89
CA VAL A 150 -6.02 -6.85 -4.53
C VAL A 150 -4.97 -6.77 -5.62
N LYS A 151 -4.76 -5.59 -6.15
CA LYS A 151 -3.85 -5.36 -7.29
C LYS A 151 -3.26 -3.95 -7.29
N ILE A 152 -2.23 -3.77 -8.12
CA ILE A 152 -1.65 -2.46 -8.40
C ILE A 152 -2.37 -1.85 -9.62
N SER A 153 -2.77 -0.59 -9.49
CA SER A 153 -3.41 0.18 -10.55
C SER A 153 -2.89 1.61 -10.61
N SER A 154 -2.88 2.21 -11.80
CA SER A 154 -2.49 3.61 -11.96
C SER A 154 -3.55 4.54 -11.37
N ILE A 155 -3.09 5.60 -10.68
CA ILE A 155 -3.93 6.72 -10.25
C ILE A 155 -4.05 7.82 -11.33
N ASN A 156 -3.40 7.65 -12.46
CA ASN A 156 -3.29 8.63 -13.54
C ASN A 156 -4.19 8.33 -14.75
N THR A 157 -5.13 7.38 -14.63
CA THR A 157 -6.17 7.19 -15.64
C THR A 157 -7.17 8.35 -15.57
N GLU A 158 -7.80 8.68 -16.69
CA GLU A 158 -8.83 9.76 -16.76
C GLU A 158 -9.90 9.57 -15.68
N TYR A 159 -10.39 8.35 -15.52
CA TYR A 159 -11.36 8.02 -14.47
C TYR A 159 -10.84 8.33 -13.09
N ARG A 160 -9.62 7.90 -12.75
CA ARG A 160 -9.02 8.13 -11.42
C ARG A 160 -8.72 9.61 -11.18
N ILE A 161 -8.28 10.33 -12.19
CA ILE A 161 -8.07 11.78 -12.10
C ILE A 161 -9.39 12.50 -11.82
N SER A 162 -10.46 12.14 -12.52
CA SER A 162 -11.80 12.77 -12.33
C SER A 162 -12.42 12.47 -10.97
N GLN A 163 -12.04 11.37 -10.32
CA GLN A 163 -12.55 10.95 -9.01
C GLN A 163 -11.58 11.26 -7.86
N TYR A 164 -10.41 11.80 -8.13
CA TYR A 164 -9.41 12.04 -7.09
C TYR A 164 -9.91 13.03 -6.04
N ALA A 165 -9.95 12.60 -4.78
CA ALA A 165 -10.53 13.33 -3.67
C ALA A 165 -9.51 13.73 -2.59
N GLY A 166 -8.22 13.50 -2.83
CA GLY A 166 -7.14 13.88 -1.93
C GLY A 166 -6.36 12.69 -1.40
N ALA A 167 -5.38 12.98 -0.56
CA ALA A 167 -4.54 11.98 0.09
C ALA A 167 -4.19 12.41 1.52
N VAL A 168 -3.87 11.43 2.37
CA VAL A 168 -3.37 11.68 3.73
C VAL A 168 -2.19 10.76 4.05
N ARG A 169 -1.31 11.24 4.90
CA ARG A 169 -0.20 10.50 5.50
C ARG A 169 -0.54 10.18 6.94
N VAL A 170 -0.49 8.88 7.29
CA VAL A 170 -0.91 8.37 8.61
C VAL A 170 0.27 7.91 9.49
N TYR A 171 1.50 8.14 9.04
CA TYR A 171 2.73 7.72 9.74
C TYR A 171 3.69 8.88 10.00
#